data_45d680a2f80313ac73e8b5b4a7c6d688
#
_entry.id   45d680a2f80313ac73e8b5b4a7c6d688
#
_cell.length_a   1.000
_cell.length_b   1.000
_cell.length_c   1.000
_cell.angle_alpha   90.00
_cell.angle_beta   90.00
_cell.angle_gamma   90.00
#
_symmetry.space_group_name_H-M   'P 1'
#
loop_
_entity.id
_entity.type
_entity.pdbx_description
1 polymer ?
#
loop_
_entity_poly.entity_id
_entity_poly.type
_entity_poly.pdbx_seq_one_letter_code
_entity_poly.pdbx_strand_id
1 'polypeptide(L)'
;MDLKGKHFLKMLDFTSEEIQGLIDLSLRLKDEKRQGKSQASYMAGKNIALIFEKTSTRTRCSFEVAAHDMGAHVTYLDPSGSQIGKKESIADTARVLGRMFDGIEYRGFEQTKVEALAEYAGVPVWNGLTNESHPTQMIADMMTIKEHFGKLKGIKFVYMGDARYNMGNSLMVTCAKLGMDFVACTNKKYFPDAELVKTCEDIAKETGASVTLTEDVAVGCKDADVIYTDVWVSMGEPDEVWEERIKDLTPYQVNAKAFSYAKLEAKFMHCLPAFHDLNTTIGKQIYEKFGLDCMEVTDEIFESERSIVFDEAENRMHSIKAVMYATLGNA
;
A
#
# COMPACT_ATOMS: atom_id res chain seq x y z
N MET A 1 -1.34 22.54 -3.52
CA MET A 1 -2.09 21.46 -2.86
C MET A 1 -2.34 21.88 -1.42
N ASP A 2 -3.59 22.02 -1.02
CA ASP A 2 -3.98 22.30 0.37
C ASP A 2 -4.74 21.10 0.91
N LEU A 3 -4.10 20.32 1.77
CA LEU A 3 -4.68 19.13 2.42
C LEU A 3 -4.77 19.30 3.95
N LYS A 4 -4.54 20.50 4.47
CA LYS A 4 -4.54 20.76 5.91
C LYS A 4 -5.87 20.34 6.55
N GLY A 5 -5.79 19.48 7.56
CA GLY A 5 -6.96 18.93 8.25
C GLY A 5 -7.65 17.77 7.52
N LYS A 6 -7.28 17.44 6.28
CA LYS A 6 -7.89 16.34 5.50
C LYS A 6 -7.44 14.99 6.05
N HIS A 7 -8.37 14.04 6.15
CA HIS A 7 -8.06 12.66 6.47
C HIS A 7 -7.46 11.96 5.25
N PHE A 8 -6.68 10.89 5.46
CA PHE A 8 -6.09 10.09 4.39
C PHE A 8 -6.55 8.63 4.50
N LEU A 9 -7.77 8.34 4.05
CA LEU A 9 -8.45 7.06 4.30
C LEU A 9 -8.41 6.11 3.10
N LYS A 10 -8.62 6.62 1.89
CA LYS A 10 -8.61 5.85 0.63
C LYS A 10 -8.27 6.75 -0.56
N MET A 11 -7.72 6.16 -1.62
CA MET A 11 -7.27 6.92 -2.79
C MET A 11 -8.42 7.57 -3.58
N LEU A 12 -9.64 7.04 -3.47
CA LEU A 12 -10.83 7.64 -4.08
C LEU A 12 -11.13 9.05 -3.56
N ASP A 13 -10.75 9.37 -2.33
CA ASP A 13 -11.04 10.66 -1.67
C ASP A 13 -10.17 11.82 -2.21
N PHE A 14 -9.21 11.54 -3.08
CA PHE A 14 -8.22 12.50 -3.57
C PHE A 14 -8.32 12.69 -5.08
N THR A 15 -8.09 13.92 -5.55
CA THR A 15 -7.95 14.18 -6.99
C THR A 15 -6.61 13.67 -7.53
N SER A 16 -6.51 13.56 -8.86
CA SER A 16 -5.25 13.18 -9.51
C SER A 16 -4.11 14.16 -9.18
N GLU A 17 -4.41 15.45 -9.12
CA GLU A 17 -3.47 16.53 -8.77
C GLU A 17 -3.02 16.44 -7.31
N GLU A 18 -3.93 16.10 -6.38
CA GLU A 18 -3.59 15.92 -4.96
C GLU A 18 -2.65 14.72 -4.78
N ILE A 19 -2.94 13.60 -5.46
CA ILE A 19 -2.08 12.41 -5.44
C ILE A 19 -0.71 12.72 -6.02
N GLN A 20 -0.66 13.36 -7.20
CA GLN A 20 0.60 13.76 -7.82
C GLN A 20 1.39 14.71 -6.91
N GLY A 21 0.72 15.67 -6.27
CA GLY A 21 1.34 16.59 -5.31
C GLY A 21 1.94 15.87 -4.10
N LEU A 22 1.29 14.83 -3.58
CA LEU A 22 1.84 14.01 -2.49
C LEU A 22 3.07 13.21 -2.95
N ILE A 23 3.07 12.68 -4.17
CA ILE A 23 4.22 11.97 -4.75
C ILE A 23 5.41 12.94 -4.90
N ASP A 24 5.19 14.13 -5.45
CA ASP A 24 6.24 15.13 -5.64
C ASP A 24 6.80 15.64 -4.30
N LEU A 25 5.94 15.82 -3.32
CA LEU A 25 6.34 16.16 -1.96
C LEU A 25 7.18 15.04 -1.33
N SER A 26 6.82 13.78 -1.54
CA SER A 26 7.58 12.61 -1.05
C SER A 26 8.99 12.57 -1.63
N LEU A 27 9.13 12.78 -2.94
CA LEU A 27 10.41 12.85 -3.64
C LEU A 27 11.28 13.99 -3.10
N ARG A 28 10.69 15.18 -2.89
CA ARG A 28 11.38 16.33 -2.30
C ARG A 28 11.89 16.02 -0.89
N LEU A 29 11.04 15.46 -0.03
CA LEU A 29 11.41 15.14 1.35
C LEU A 29 12.49 14.04 1.42
N LYS A 30 12.47 13.09 0.48
CA LYS A 30 13.54 12.08 0.32
C LYS A 30 14.86 12.74 -0.04
N ASP A 31 14.85 13.63 -1.04
CA ASP A 31 16.04 14.34 -1.50
C ASP A 31 16.62 15.22 -0.38
N GLU A 32 15.79 15.98 0.33
CA GLU A 32 16.21 16.78 1.49
C GLU A 32 16.94 15.91 2.55
N LYS A 33 16.37 14.73 2.90
CA LYS A 33 16.99 13.81 3.86
C LYS A 33 18.33 13.26 3.33
N ARG A 34 18.41 12.88 2.06
CA ARG A 34 19.65 12.40 1.42
C ARG A 34 20.74 13.49 1.38
N GLN A 35 20.36 14.75 1.29
CA GLN A 35 21.28 15.90 1.37
C GLN A 35 21.64 16.30 2.80
N GLY A 36 21.15 15.58 3.83
CA GLY A 36 21.40 15.90 5.24
C GLY A 36 20.68 17.17 5.74
N LYS A 37 19.67 17.66 5.02
CA LYS A 37 18.88 18.81 5.45
C LYS A 37 17.96 18.40 6.60
N SER A 38 17.94 19.23 7.66
CA SER A 38 17.04 19.00 8.79
C SER A 38 15.58 19.25 8.40
N GLN A 39 14.71 18.31 8.74
CA GLN A 39 13.26 18.39 8.58
C GLN A 39 12.54 18.61 9.93
N ALA A 40 13.30 18.73 11.02
CA ALA A 40 12.77 18.77 12.39
C ALA A 40 11.78 19.92 12.68
N SER A 41 11.77 20.98 11.88
CA SER A 41 10.82 22.09 12.04
C SER A 41 9.45 21.82 11.39
N TYR A 42 9.32 20.82 10.52
CA TYR A 42 8.10 20.62 9.71
C TYR A 42 6.89 20.21 10.54
N MET A 43 7.10 19.46 11.61
CA MET A 43 6.07 19.03 12.54
C MET A 43 6.52 19.18 14.00
N ALA A 44 7.34 20.19 14.29
CA ALA A 44 7.90 20.44 15.62
C ALA A 44 6.79 20.54 16.69
N GLY A 45 6.90 19.74 17.74
CA GLY A 45 5.99 19.71 18.88
C GLY A 45 4.67 19.01 18.65
N LYS A 46 4.44 18.38 17.47
CA LYS A 46 3.25 17.58 17.19
C LYS A 46 3.32 16.22 17.88
N ASN A 47 2.17 15.71 18.30
CA ASN A 47 2.02 14.40 18.91
C ASN A 47 1.11 13.53 18.05
N ILE A 48 1.53 12.31 17.76
CA ILE A 48 0.85 11.38 16.86
C ILE A 48 0.54 10.08 17.59
N ALA A 49 -0.70 9.61 17.52
CA ALA A 49 -1.10 8.28 17.97
C ALA A 49 -1.00 7.28 16.81
N LEU A 50 -0.38 6.14 17.06
CA LEU A 50 -0.38 4.99 16.14
C LEU A 50 -1.21 3.86 16.74
N ILE A 51 -2.36 3.55 16.15
CA ILE A 51 -3.29 2.52 16.59
C ILE A 51 -3.13 1.30 15.69
N PHE A 52 -2.71 0.18 16.26
CA PHE A 52 -2.54 -1.08 15.53
C PHE A 52 -3.46 -2.16 16.08
N GLU A 53 -4.45 -2.59 15.32
CA GLU A 53 -5.17 -3.86 15.54
C GLU A 53 -4.50 -5.01 14.79
N LYS A 54 -3.79 -4.70 13.70
CA LYS A 54 -3.03 -5.63 12.86
C LYS A 54 -1.56 -5.25 12.89
N THR A 55 -0.70 -6.13 13.36
CA THR A 55 0.74 -5.85 13.52
C THR A 55 1.43 -5.51 12.19
N SER A 56 2.47 -4.70 12.23
CA SER A 56 3.31 -4.39 11.08
C SER A 56 4.63 -3.75 11.50
N THR A 57 5.74 -4.36 11.12
CA THR A 57 7.07 -3.78 11.32
C THR A 57 7.25 -2.54 10.43
N ARG A 58 7.00 -2.66 9.13
CA ARG A 58 7.25 -1.59 8.15
C ARG A 58 6.40 -0.36 8.39
N THR A 59 5.08 -0.50 8.53
CA THR A 59 4.19 0.65 8.76
C THR A 59 4.55 1.37 10.06
N ARG A 60 4.78 0.63 11.15
CA ARG A 60 5.19 1.19 12.43
C ARG A 60 6.50 1.97 12.31
N CYS A 61 7.57 1.31 11.84
CA CYS A 61 8.87 1.98 11.70
C CYS A 61 8.81 3.18 10.75
N SER A 62 8.02 3.10 9.67
CA SER A 62 7.89 4.22 8.73
C SER A 62 7.23 5.44 9.38
N PHE A 63 6.16 5.27 10.15
CA PHE A 63 5.52 6.38 10.88
C PHE A 63 6.41 6.92 12.00
N GLU A 64 7.03 6.04 12.81
CA GLU A 64 7.90 6.46 13.90
C GLU A 64 9.11 7.27 13.40
N VAL A 65 9.82 6.75 12.38
CA VAL A 65 10.99 7.45 11.82
C VAL A 65 10.57 8.72 11.07
N ALA A 66 9.48 8.68 10.31
CA ALA A 66 8.97 9.85 9.60
C ALA A 66 8.61 10.99 10.58
N ALA A 67 7.89 10.67 11.66
CA ALA A 67 7.53 11.64 12.69
C ALA A 67 8.75 12.20 13.40
N HIS A 68 9.69 11.33 13.80
CA HIS A 68 10.94 11.75 14.47
C HIS A 68 11.77 12.68 13.59
N ASP A 69 11.97 12.36 12.33
CA ASP A 69 12.73 13.19 11.38
C ASP A 69 12.14 14.60 11.26
N MET A 70 10.80 14.72 11.36
CA MET A 70 10.08 15.98 11.22
C MET A 70 9.82 16.72 12.55
N GLY A 71 10.34 16.21 13.68
CA GLY A 71 10.25 16.83 15.00
C GLY A 71 8.95 16.56 15.75
N ALA A 72 8.18 15.56 15.35
CA ALA A 72 7.00 15.08 16.05
C ALA A 72 7.32 13.95 17.02
N HIS A 73 6.41 13.73 18.00
CA HIS A 73 6.45 12.61 18.93
C HIS A 73 5.39 11.59 18.58
N VAL A 74 5.67 10.31 18.89
CA VAL A 74 4.78 9.20 18.60
C VAL A 74 4.43 8.43 19.87
N THR A 75 3.16 8.04 19.98
CA THR A 75 2.68 7.06 20.97
C THR A 75 2.12 5.86 20.23
N TYR A 76 2.72 4.70 20.44
CA TYR A 76 2.25 3.44 19.85
C TYR A 76 1.25 2.76 20.78
N LEU A 77 0.08 2.44 20.24
CA LEU A 77 -1.01 1.74 20.92
C LEU A 77 -1.16 0.34 20.29
N ASP A 78 -0.59 -0.66 20.95
CA ASP A 78 -0.63 -2.05 20.46
C ASP A 78 -1.99 -2.71 20.69
N PRO A 79 -2.29 -3.85 19.99
CA PRO A 79 -3.57 -4.54 20.10
C PRO A 79 -3.87 -5.08 21.50
N SER A 80 -2.84 -5.36 22.30
CA SER A 80 -2.99 -5.94 23.66
C SER A 80 -3.20 -4.85 24.71
N GLY A 81 -2.58 -3.69 24.52
CA GLY A 81 -2.63 -2.53 25.42
C GLY A 81 -3.83 -1.62 25.23
N SER A 82 -4.60 -1.77 24.12
CA SER A 82 -5.72 -0.91 23.79
C SER A 82 -7.07 -1.48 24.23
N GLN A 83 -7.96 -0.59 24.68
CA GLN A 83 -9.36 -0.91 25.01
C GLN A 83 -10.32 -0.62 23.83
N ILE A 84 -9.81 -0.17 22.69
CA ILE A 84 -10.56 0.23 21.50
C ILE A 84 -11.44 -0.92 21.00
N GLY A 85 -12.74 -0.65 20.86
CA GLY A 85 -13.71 -1.65 20.41
C GLY A 85 -14.00 -2.79 21.40
N LYS A 86 -13.42 -2.78 22.60
CA LYS A 86 -13.65 -3.78 23.65
C LYS A 86 -14.50 -3.23 24.79
N LYS A 87 -13.94 -2.29 25.55
CA LYS A 87 -14.62 -1.62 26.67
C LYS A 87 -14.99 -0.18 26.35
N GLU A 88 -14.44 0.38 25.27
CA GLU A 88 -14.68 1.74 24.81
C GLU A 88 -15.09 1.73 23.33
N SER A 89 -16.07 2.54 22.97
CA SER A 89 -16.50 2.66 21.58
C SER A 89 -15.42 3.33 20.72
N ILE A 90 -15.41 3.06 19.41
CA ILE A 90 -14.50 3.72 18.47
C ILE A 90 -14.70 5.25 18.52
N ALA A 91 -15.95 5.70 18.60
CA ALA A 91 -16.28 7.13 18.65
C ALA A 91 -15.75 7.81 19.92
N ASP A 92 -15.84 7.15 21.08
CA ASP A 92 -15.34 7.72 22.35
C ASP A 92 -13.81 7.71 22.38
N THR A 93 -13.18 6.64 21.94
CA THR A 93 -11.72 6.58 21.76
C THR A 93 -11.26 7.71 20.82
N ALA A 94 -11.92 7.92 19.68
CA ALA A 94 -11.58 8.97 18.72
C ALA A 94 -11.66 10.36 19.37
N ARG A 95 -12.72 10.66 20.13
CA ARG A 95 -12.89 11.94 20.83
C ARG A 95 -11.82 12.17 21.90
N VAL A 96 -11.42 11.12 22.62
CA VAL A 96 -10.36 11.21 23.63
C VAL A 96 -9.01 11.45 22.98
N LEU A 97 -8.65 10.63 22.00
CA LEU A 97 -7.35 10.74 21.32
C LEU A 97 -7.22 12.04 20.54
N GLY A 98 -8.30 12.51 19.87
CA GLY A 98 -8.30 13.78 19.16
C GLY A 98 -8.13 15.03 20.06
N ARG A 99 -8.28 14.88 21.39
CA ARG A 99 -7.97 15.95 22.36
C ARG A 99 -6.57 15.88 22.93
N MET A 100 -5.87 14.76 22.73
CA MET A 100 -4.52 14.51 23.21
C MET A 100 -3.47 14.60 22.11
N PHE A 101 -3.84 14.20 20.89
CA PHE A 101 -2.95 14.09 19.75
C PHE A 101 -3.36 15.05 18.63
N ASP A 102 -2.38 15.42 17.81
CA ASP A 102 -2.58 16.27 16.64
C ASP A 102 -2.98 15.45 15.39
N GLY A 103 -2.68 14.17 15.37
CA GLY A 103 -3.04 13.26 14.29
C GLY A 103 -3.05 11.80 14.74
N ILE A 104 -3.80 10.96 14.05
CA ILE A 104 -4.01 9.56 14.41
C ILE A 104 -3.77 8.67 13.18
N GLU A 105 -2.88 7.70 13.30
CA GLU A 105 -2.78 6.59 12.36
C GLU A 105 -3.58 5.40 12.88
N TYR A 106 -4.25 4.71 11.96
CA TYR A 106 -4.94 3.45 12.25
C TYR A 106 -4.55 2.38 11.25
N ARG A 107 -4.17 1.21 11.77
CA ARG A 107 -3.96 -0.01 10.98
C ARG A 107 -4.75 -1.15 11.58
N GLY A 108 -5.69 -1.70 10.80
CA GLY A 108 -6.59 -2.75 11.27
C GLY A 108 -7.25 -3.54 10.15
N PHE A 109 -8.48 -3.96 10.39
CA PHE A 109 -9.21 -4.83 9.49
C PHE A 109 -10.31 -4.07 8.72
N GLU A 110 -11.22 -3.41 9.41
CA GLU A 110 -12.43 -2.83 8.83
C GLU A 110 -12.24 -1.37 8.43
N GLN A 111 -12.63 -1.03 7.18
CA GLN A 111 -12.61 0.34 6.69
C GLN A 111 -13.54 1.25 7.52
N THR A 112 -14.69 0.73 7.92
CA THR A 112 -15.68 1.45 8.74
C THR A 112 -15.11 1.93 10.08
N LYS A 113 -14.12 1.24 10.66
CA LYS A 113 -13.46 1.68 11.90
C LYS A 113 -12.59 2.91 11.70
N VAL A 114 -11.78 2.95 10.64
CA VAL A 114 -10.95 4.13 10.36
C VAL A 114 -11.80 5.31 9.93
N GLU A 115 -12.91 5.07 9.24
CA GLU A 115 -13.89 6.12 8.88
C GLU A 115 -14.57 6.68 10.13
N ALA A 116 -14.97 5.83 11.09
CA ALA A 116 -15.52 6.28 12.37
C ALA A 116 -14.49 7.05 13.22
N LEU A 117 -13.20 6.62 13.23
CA LEU A 117 -12.14 7.41 13.87
C LEU A 117 -12.04 8.80 13.23
N ALA A 118 -12.08 8.89 11.91
CA ALA A 118 -12.02 10.17 11.20
C ALA A 118 -13.22 11.08 11.51
N GLU A 119 -14.42 10.51 11.59
CA GLU A 119 -15.65 11.25 11.88
C GLU A 119 -15.61 11.94 13.26
N TYR A 120 -15.04 11.28 14.28
CA TYR A 120 -15.15 11.75 15.67
C TYR A 120 -13.86 12.33 16.25
N ALA A 121 -12.69 12.13 15.61
CA ALA A 121 -11.41 12.57 16.17
C ALA A 121 -11.21 14.09 16.20
N GLY A 122 -11.72 14.81 15.19
CA GLY A 122 -11.48 16.26 15.05
C GLY A 122 -10.03 16.64 14.68
N VAL A 123 -9.19 15.65 14.38
CA VAL A 123 -7.81 15.78 13.88
C VAL A 123 -7.62 14.87 12.68
N PRO A 124 -6.59 15.10 11.81
CA PRO A 124 -6.31 14.21 10.69
C PRO A 124 -6.15 12.75 11.13
N VAL A 125 -6.80 11.85 10.38
CA VAL A 125 -6.68 10.40 10.54
C VAL A 125 -6.09 9.81 9.27
N TRP A 126 -5.10 8.93 9.43
CA TRP A 126 -4.40 8.27 8.32
C TRP A 126 -4.61 6.76 8.39
N ASN A 127 -5.04 6.20 7.27
CA ASN A 127 -5.22 4.76 7.11
C ASN A 127 -3.87 4.09 6.80
N GLY A 128 -3.28 3.42 7.77
CA GLY A 128 -2.06 2.63 7.59
C GLY A 128 -2.30 1.32 6.84
N LEU A 129 -3.47 0.74 6.95
CA LEU A 129 -4.03 -0.37 6.17
C LEU A 129 -5.38 -0.79 6.76
N THR A 130 -6.34 -1.09 5.89
CA THR A 130 -7.52 -1.91 6.18
C THR A 130 -7.62 -3.07 5.19
N ASN A 131 -8.65 -3.92 5.30
CA ASN A 131 -8.90 -4.96 4.30
C ASN A 131 -9.30 -4.40 2.92
N GLU A 132 -9.82 -3.18 2.87
CA GLU A 132 -10.32 -2.54 1.64
C GLU A 132 -9.30 -1.60 1.00
N SER A 133 -8.44 -0.94 1.80
CA SER A 133 -7.57 0.13 1.32
C SER A 133 -6.21 0.17 2.01
N HIS A 134 -5.17 0.50 1.23
CA HIS A 134 -3.82 0.75 1.74
C HIS A 134 -3.22 2.02 1.10
N PRO A 135 -3.79 3.22 1.39
CA PRO A 135 -3.45 4.44 0.65
C PRO A 135 -2.00 4.90 0.86
N THR A 136 -1.40 4.66 2.03
CA THR A 136 0.01 5.03 2.30
C THR A 136 0.99 4.18 1.47
N GLN A 137 0.64 2.94 1.10
CA GLN A 137 1.42 2.13 0.18
C GLN A 137 1.39 2.71 -1.22
N MET A 138 0.23 3.16 -1.68
CA MET A 138 0.05 3.69 -3.04
C MET A 138 0.98 4.87 -3.35
N ILE A 139 1.14 5.80 -2.41
CA ILE A 139 2.05 6.93 -2.62
C ILE A 139 3.50 6.45 -2.73
N ALA A 140 3.89 5.44 -1.94
CA ALA A 140 5.24 4.85 -2.01
C ALA A 140 5.47 4.11 -3.33
N ASP A 141 4.49 3.32 -3.79
CA ASP A 141 4.58 2.57 -5.04
C ASP A 141 4.74 3.52 -6.22
N MET A 142 3.88 4.55 -6.31
CA MET A 142 3.92 5.52 -7.41
C MET A 142 5.18 6.39 -7.35
N MET A 143 5.66 6.74 -6.17
CA MET A 143 6.95 7.41 -5.98
C MET A 143 8.10 6.54 -6.52
N THR A 144 8.10 5.25 -6.21
CA THR A 144 9.11 4.28 -6.66
C THR A 144 9.09 4.13 -8.19
N ILE A 145 7.90 3.96 -8.77
CA ILE A 145 7.74 3.90 -10.23
C ILE A 145 8.28 5.19 -10.88
N LYS A 146 7.96 6.35 -10.32
CA LYS A 146 8.43 7.63 -10.84
C LYS A 146 9.95 7.78 -10.73
N GLU A 147 10.59 7.27 -9.70
CA GLU A 147 12.07 7.26 -9.58
C GLU A 147 12.73 6.38 -10.66
N HIS A 148 12.16 5.21 -10.95
CA HIS A 148 12.76 4.26 -11.91
C HIS A 148 12.42 4.56 -13.37
N PHE A 149 11.23 5.09 -13.67
CA PHE A 149 10.76 5.31 -15.04
C PHE A 149 10.68 6.79 -15.44
N GLY A 150 10.84 7.73 -14.51
CA GLY A 150 10.76 9.18 -14.73
C GLY A 150 9.33 9.69 -15.00
N LYS A 151 8.35 8.81 -15.07
CA LYS A 151 6.94 9.13 -15.37
C LYS A 151 5.99 8.13 -14.71
N LEU A 152 4.70 8.49 -14.68
CA LEU A 152 3.60 7.59 -14.29
C LEU A 152 2.66 7.34 -15.46
N LYS A 153 2.19 8.41 -16.11
CA LYS A 153 1.24 8.30 -17.22
C LYS A 153 1.76 7.38 -18.35
N GLY A 154 0.92 6.43 -18.75
CA GLY A 154 1.21 5.45 -19.80
C GLY A 154 2.13 4.30 -19.35
N ILE A 155 2.39 4.14 -18.06
CA ILE A 155 2.99 2.93 -17.48
C ILE A 155 1.94 1.83 -17.49
N LYS A 156 2.28 0.65 -18.01
CA LYS A 156 1.45 -0.55 -17.87
C LYS A 156 1.82 -1.30 -16.61
N PHE A 157 0.89 -1.31 -15.67
CA PHE A 157 1.00 -1.91 -14.34
C PHE A 157 0.17 -3.19 -14.27
N VAL A 158 0.80 -4.31 -14.01
CA VAL A 158 0.14 -5.62 -13.91
C VAL A 158 0.17 -6.11 -12.47
N TYR A 159 -0.99 -6.36 -11.89
CA TYR A 159 -1.16 -6.99 -10.60
C TYR A 159 -1.49 -8.47 -10.78
N MET A 160 -0.70 -9.36 -10.19
CA MET A 160 -0.90 -10.82 -10.21
C MET A 160 -1.17 -11.32 -8.80
N GLY A 161 -2.29 -12.03 -8.58
CA GLY A 161 -2.70 -12.53 -7.26
C GLY A 161 -4.15 -12.22 -6.93
N ASP A 162 -4.50 -12.14 -5.65
CA ASP A 162 -5.87 -11.82 -5.21
C ASP A 162 -6.14 -10.31 -5.27
N ALA A 163 -6.86 -9.87 -6.29
CA ALA A 163 -7.14 -8.45 -6.52
C ALA A 163 -8.39 -7.91 -5.81
N ARG A 164 -9.06 -8.72 -4.96
CA ARG A 164 -10.32 -8.32 -4.29
C ARG A 164 -10.14 -7.42 -3.07
N TYR A 165 -8.92 -7.38 -2.52
CA TYR A 165 -8.61 -6.70 -1.25
C TYR A 165 -7.82 -5.41 -1.44
N ASN A 166 -7.29 -4.89 -0.36
CA ASN A 166 -6.69 -3.55 -0.26
C ASN A 166 -5.66 -3.23 -1.34
N MET A 167 -4.75 -4.16 -1.68
CA MET A 167 -3.73 -3.90 -2.69
C MET A 167 -4.33 -3.80 -4.09
N GLY A 168 -5.10 -4.80 -4.52
CA GLY A 168 -5.77 -4.78 -5.82
C GLY A 168 -6.66 -3.57 -6.00
N ASN A 169 -7.50 -3.27 -5.00
CA ASN A 169 -8.40 -2.13 -5.00
C ASN A 169 -7.65 -0.80 -5.08
N SER A 170 -6.68 -0.59 -4.19
CA SER A 170 -5.96 0.68 -4.10
C SER A 170 -5.07 0.94 -5.31
N LEU A 171 -4.40 -0.10 -5.84
CA LEU A 171 -3.58 -0.02 -7.05
C LEU A 171 -4.43 0.34 -8.27
N MET A 172 -5.58 -0.34 -8.46
CA MET A 172 -6.49 -0.07 -9.56
C MET A 172 -6.97 1.39 -9.56
N VAL A 173 -7.44 1.87 -8.40
CA VAL A 173 -7.88 3.27 -8.23
C VAL A 173 -6.75 4.25 -8.52
N THR A 174 -5.56 3.99 -7.98
CA THR A 174 -4.42 4.89 -8.11
C THR A 174 -3.91 4.95 -9.55
N CYS A 175 -3.81 3.80 -10.23
CA CYS A 175 -3.45 3.74 -11.64
C CYS A 175 -4.46 4.49 -12.52
N ALA A 176 -5.77 4.27 -12.30
CA ALA A 176 -6.81 4.96 -13.05
C ALA A 176 -6.69 6.49 -12.90
N LYS A 177 -6.45 7.00 -11.67
CA LYS A 177 -6.30 8.44 -11.41
C LYS A 177 -5.02 9.05 -12.01
N LEU A 178 -3.96 8.26 -12.14
CA LEU A 178 -2.66 8.76 -12.62
C LEU A 178 -2.41 8.52 -14.12
N GLY A 179 -3.41 8.03 -14.85
CA GLY A 179 -3.29 7.78 -16.29
C GLY A 179 -2.41 6.57 -16.63
N MET A 180 -2.34 5.58 -15.71
CA MET A 180 -1.60 4.33 -15.88
C MET A 180 -2.55 3.21 -16.31
N ASP A 181 -2.07 2.30 -17.15
CA ASP A 181 -2.84 1.13 -17.57
C ASP A 181 -2.76 0.04 -16.51
N PHE A 182 -3.88 -0.24 -15.85
CA PHE A 182 -3.95 -1.29 -14.81
C PHE A 182 -4.47 -2.60 -15.39
N VAL A 183 -3.79 -3.69 -15.07
CA VAL A 183 -4.22 -5.05 -15.43
C VAL A 183 -4.28 -5.90 -14.17
N ALA A 184 -5.47 -6.40 -13.82
CA ALA A 184 -5.61 -7.50 -12.87
C ALA A 184 -5.49 -8.83 -13.64
N CYS A 185 -4.34 -9.48 -13.52
CA CYS A 185 -4.03 -10.75 -14.15
C CYS A 185 -4.14 -11.87 -13.11
N THR A 186 -5.30 -12.49 -13.01
CA THR A 186 -5.60 -13.50 -11.99
C THR A 186 -6.82 -14.34 -12.40
N ASN A 187 -7.12 -15.39 -11.65
CA ASN A 187 -8.37 -16.14 -11.81
C ASN A 187 -9.57 -15.22 -11.56
N LYS A 188 -10.59 -15.30 -12.40
CA LYS A 188 -11.82 -14.45 -12.31
C LYS A 188 -12.48 -14.43 -10.93
N LYS A 189 -12.28 -15.47 -10.12
CA LYS A 189 -12.74 -15.58 -8.74
C LYS A 189 -12.13 -14.51 -7.82
N TYR A 190 -10.98 -13.98 -8.21
CA TYR A 190 -10.17 -13.02 -7.47
C TYR A 190 -10.12 -11.64 -8.15
N PHE A 191 -11.01 -11.37 -9.11
CA PHE A 191 -11.14 -10.03 -9.69
C PHE A 191 -11.68 -9.04 -8.66
N PRO A 192 -11.33 -7.76 -8.76
CA PRO A 192 -11.91 -6.70 -7.94
C PRO A 192 -13.42 -6.63 -8.06
N ASP A 193 -14.07 -6.00 -7.09
CA ASP A 193 -15.50 -5.73 -7.12
C ASP A 193 -15.93 -4.99 -8.40
N ALA A 194 -17.05 -5.42 -9.02
CA ALA A 194 -17.48 -4.91 -10.30
C ALA A 194 -17.89 -3.42 -10.27
N GLU A 195 -18.42 -2.91 -9.14
CA GLU A 195 -18.78 -1.49 -9.00
C GLU A 195 -17.50 -0.63 -8.89
N LEU A 196 -16.49 -1.13 -8.18
CA LEU A 196 -15.20 -0.46 -8.11
C LEU A 196 -14.49 -0.46 -9.47
N VAL A 197 -14.53 -1.57 -10.21
CA VAL A 197 -14.00 -1.65 -11.59
C VAL A 197 -14.65 -0.59 -12.46
N LYS A 198 -15.98 -0.51 -12.46
CA LYS A 198 -16.72 0.48 -13.25
C LYS A 198 -16.35 1.92 -12.85
N THR A 199 -16.21 2.20 -11.57
CA THR A 199 -15.76 3.50 -11.07
C THR A 199 -14.36 3.84 -11.61
N CYS A 200 -13.45 2.88 -11.60
CA CYS A 200 -12.09 3.08 -12.12
C CYS A 200 -12.07 3.23 -13.65
N GLU A 201 -12.91 2.50 -14.39
CA GLU A 201 -13.08 2.68 -15.83
C GLU A 201 -13.59 4.08 -16.19
N ASP A 202 -14.52 4.63 -15.40
CA ASP A 202 -15.02 5.98 -15.61
C ASP A 202 -13.92 7.04 -15.33
N ILE A 203 -13.15 6.89 -14.27
CA ILE A 203 -11.95 7.73 -13.99
C ILE A 203 -10.93 7.60 -15.13
N ALA A 204 -10.68 6.39 -15.60
CA ALA A 204 -9.70 6.11 -16.64
C ALA A 204 -10.03 6.81 -17.98
N LYS A 205 -11.31 6.99 -18.33
CA LYS A 205 -11.73 7.76 -19.50
C LYS A 205 -11.28 9.21 -19.45
N GLU A 206 -11.25 9.81 -18.25
CA GLU A 206 -10.84 11.21 -18.06
C GLU A 206 -9.31 11.38 -18.08
N THR A 207 -8.57 10.40 -17.52
CA THR A 207 -7.11 10.45 -17.35
C THR A 207 -6.35 9.90 -18.55
N GLY A 208 -7.02 9.09 -19.38
CA GLY A 208 -6.42 8.35 -20.50
C GLY A 208 -5.77 7.04 -20.07
N ALA A 209 -6.15 6.51 -18.91
CA ALA A 209 -5.78 5.17 -18.43
C ALA A 209 -6.66 4.08 -19.04
N SER A 210 -6.33 2.83 -18.75
CA SER A 210 -7.20 1.67 -18.99
C SER A 210 -7.25 0.73 -17.78
N VAL A 211 -8.35 0.00 -17.63
CA VAL A 211 -8.52 -1.07 -16.64
C VAL A 211 -8.84 -2.35 -17.38
N THR A 212 -8.07 -3.40 -17.15
CA THR A 212 -8.23 -4.69 -17.82
C THR A 212 -8.22 -5.82 -16.78
N LEU A 213 -9.15 -6.75 -16.93
CA LEU A 213 -9.21 -7.99 -16.14
C LEU A 213 -8.95 -9.16 -17.07
N THR A 214 -8.02 -10.04 -16.72
CA THR A 214 -7.68 -11.21 -17.56
C THR A 214 -7.22 -12.40 -16.74
N GLU A 215 -7.57 -13.59 -17.21
CA GLU A 215 -7.04 -14.87 -16.69
C GLU A 215 -5.83 -15.36 -17.48
N ASP A 216 -5.48 -14.70 -18.60
CA ASP A 216 -4.36 -15.09 -19.47
C ASP A 216 -3.10 -14.28 -19.10
N VAL A 217 -2.10 -14.98 -18.54
CA VAL A 217 -0.83 -14.39 -18.11
C VAL A 217 -0.05 -13.79 -19.29
N ALA A 218 -0.09 -14.42 -20.48
CA ALA A 218 0.61 -13.90 -21.64
C ALA A 218 0.00 -12.59 -22.14
N VAL A 219 -1.33 -12.49 -22.11
CA VAL A 219 -2.06 -11.26 -22.45
C VAL A 219 -1.85 -10.18 -21.39
N GLY A 220 -1.99 -10.57 -20.11
CA GLY A 220 -1.84 -9.63 -18.98
C GLY A 220 -0.46 -9.00 -18.91
N CYS A 221 0.58 -9.83 -18.93
CA CYS A 221 1.97 -9.39 -18.80
C CYS A 221 2.57 -8.83 -20.09
N LYS A 222 1.90 -8.95 -21.25
CA LYS A 222 2.43 -8.43 -22.51
C LYS A 222 2.76 -6.95 -22.42
N ASP A 223 4.00 -6.59 -22.74
CA ASP A 223 4.50 -5.22 -22.72
C ASP A 223 4.34 -4.48 -21.38
N ALA A 224 4.28 -5.23 -20.27
CA ALA A 224 4.21 -4.64 -18.91
C ALA A 224 5.49 -3.85 -18.59
N ASP A 225 5.33 -2.70 -17.93
CA ASP A 225 6.43 -1.94 -17.32
C ASP A 225 6.67 -2.40 -15.88
N VAL A 226 5.60 -2.73 -15.16
CA VAL A 226 5.63 -3.19 -13.76
C VAL A 226 4.79 -4.44 -13.61
N ILE A 227 5.35 -5.46 -12.96
CA ILE A 227 4.62 -6.63 -12.45
C ILE A 227 4.66 -6.58 -10.93
N TYR A 228 3.48 -6.56 -10.32
CA TYR A 228 3.27 -6.46 -8.88
C TYR A 228 2.53 -7.69 -8.37
N THR A 229 2.88 -8.17 -7.19
CA THR A 229 2.09 -9.19 -6.48
C THR A 229 2.07 -8.91 -4.98
N ASP A 230 1.22 -9.63 -4.26
CA ASP A 230 1.12 -9.64 -2.81
C ASP A 230 0.91 -11.09 -2.36
N VAL A 231 1.07 -11.36 -1.07
CA VAL A 231 0.85 -12.69 -0.49
C VAL A 231 -0.52 -13.25 -0.88
N TRP A 232 -0.56 -14.54 -1.21
CA TRP A 232 -1.82 -15.18 -1.63
C TRP A 232 -2.84 -15.34 -0.50
N VAL A 233 -2.37 -15.38 0.74
CA VAL A 233 -3.22 -15.43 1.93
C VAL A 233 -2.83 -14.31 2.86
N SER A 234 -3.78 -13.42 3.11
CA SER A 234 -3.56 -12.24 3.94
C SER A 234 -3.49 -12.60 5.43
N MET A 235 -2.78 -11.78 6.18
CA MET A 235 -2.69 -11.91 7.65
C MET A 235 -4.08 -11.82 8.27
N GLY A 236 -4.45 -12.87 9.02
CA GLY A 236 -5.75 -12.98 9.70
C GLY A 236 -6.80 -13.80 8.92
N GLU A 237 -6.49 -14.29 7.72
CA GLU A 237 -7.32 -15.29 7.05
C GLU A 237 -7.11 -16.68 7.70
N PRO A 238 -8.14 -17.54 7.72
CA PRO A 238 -8.03 -18.87 8.33
C PRO A 238 -7.14 -19.81 7.50
N ASP A 239 -6.51 -20.78 8.18
CA ASP A 239 -5.57 -21.72 7.54
C ASP A 239 -6.23 -22.60 6.45
N GLU A 240 -7.53 -22.79 6.50
CA GLU A 240 -8.28 -23.61 5.57
C GLU A 240 -8.30 -23.04 4.13
N VAL A 241 -8.08 -21.73 3.98
CA VAL A 241 -8.10 -21.09 2.65
C VAL A 241 -6.82 -21.35 1.83
N TRP A 242 -5.72 -21.81 2.46
CA TRP A 242 -4.42 -21.97 1.81
C TRP A 242 -4.47 -22.93 0.62
N GLU A 243 -5.07 -24.08 0.76
CA GLU A 243 -5.12 -25.11 -0.30
C GLU A 243 -5.83 -24.58 -1.55
N GLU A 244 -6.98 -23.92 -1.36
CA GLU A 244 -7.73 -23.32 -2.46
C GLU A 244 -6.95 -22.19 -3.12
N ARG A 245 -6.34 -21.28 -2.31
CA ARG A 245 -5.54 -20.16 -2.83
C ARG A 245 -4.32 -20.63 -3.61
N ILE A 246 -3.59 -21.59 -3.10
CA ILE A 246 -2.44 -22.17 -3.79
C ILE A 246 -2.87 -22.77 -5.13
N LYS A 247 -3.93 -23.58 -5.14
CA LYS A 247 -4.44 -24.20 -6.38
C LYS A 247 -4.85 -23.15 -7.42
N ASP A 248 -5.59 -22.12 -7.00
CA ASP A 248 -6.16 -21.14 -7.90
C ASP A 248 -5.14 -20.08 -8.36
N LEU A 249 -4.13 -19.77 -7.54
CA LEU A 249 -3.18 -18.69 -7.80
C LEU A 249 -1.81 -19.15 -8.30
N THR A 250 -1.46 -20.43 -8.18
CA THR A 250 -0.20 -20.98 -8.75
C THR A 250 0.00 -20.61 -10.22
N PRO A 251 -1.03 -20.63 -11.11
CA PRO A 251 -0.86 -20.18 -12.49
C PRO A 251 -0.45 -18.71 -12.64
N TYR A 252 -0.66 -17.90 -11.60
CA TYR A 252 -0.39 -16.47 -11.56
C TYR A 252 0.81 -16.12 -10.68
N GLN A 253 1.68 -17.10 -10.38
CA GLN A 253 2.95 -16.85 -9.72
C GLN A 253 3.82 -15.95 -10.59
N VAL A 254 4.43 -14.93 -9.98
CA VAL A 254 5.40 -14.06 -10.67
C VAL A 254 6.73 -14.81 -10.79
N ASN A 255 7.11 -15.14 -12.01
CA ASN A 255 8.29 -15.95 -12.35
C ASN A 255 8.91 -15.50 -13.68
N ALA A 256 9.99 -16.13 -14.10
CA ALA A 256 10.68 -15.83 -15.34
C ALA A 256 9.77 -15.92 -16.59
N LYS A 257 8.78 -16.84 -16.58
CA LYS A 257 7.82 -16.96 -17.68
C LYS A 257 6.90 -15.73 -17.77
N ALA A 258 6.36 -15.26 -16.64
CA ALA A 258 5.55 -14.02 -16.61
C ALA A 258 6.38 -12.82 -17.13
N PHE A 259 7.63 -12.69 -16.68
CA PHE A 259 8.54 -11.66 -17.15
C PHE A 259 8.97 -11.78 -18.60
N SER A 260 8.90 -12.99 -19.19
CA SER A 260 9.22 -13.16 -20.62
C SER A 260 8.23 -12.46 -21.57
N TYR A 261 7.03 -12.12 -21.10
CA TYR A 261 6.03 -11.37 -21.85
C TYR A 261 6.15 -9.85 -21.65
N ALA A 262 6.81 -9.42 -20.56
CA ALA A 262 6.97 -8.02 -20.20
C ALA A 262 8.09 -7.32 -21.00
N LYS A 263 8.17 -6.02 -20.88
CA LYS A 263 9.30 -5.28 -21.46
C LYS A 263 10.63 -5.70 -20.84
N LEU A 264 11.71 -5.52 -21.58
CA LEU A 264 13.05 -5.86 -21.09
C LEU A 264 13.40 -5.11 -19.79
N GLU A 265 12.98 -3.84 -19.70
CA GLU A 265 13.22 -2.96 -18.54
C GLU A 265 12.18 -3.10 -17.43
N ALA A 266 11.22 -4.05 -17.56
CA ALA A 266 10.15 -4.23 -16.60
C ALA A 266 10.69 -4.51 -15.20
N LYS A 267 10.05 -3.91 -14.19
CA LYS A 267 10.41 -4.05 -12.78
C LYS A 267 9.41 -4.90 -12.01
N PHE A 268 9.93 -5.59 -10.99
CA PHE A 268 9.14 -6.33 -10.01
C PHE A 268 8.92 -5.49 -8.75
N MET A 269 7.70 -5.46 -8.24
CA MET A 269 7.31 -4.77 -7.01
C MET A 269 6.47 -5.66 -6.10
N HIS A 270 6.55 -5.42 -4.79
CA HIS A 270 5.83 -6.16 -3.76
C HIS A 270 5.81 -5.37 -2.45
N CYS A 271 4.67 -5.20 -1.82
CA CYS A 271 4.55 -4.44 -0.55
C CYS A 271 5.25 -5.08 0.66
N LEU A 272 5.71 -6.31 0.53
CA LEU A 272 6.30 -7.13 1.58
C LEU A 272 5.38 -7.38 2.81
N PRO A 273 5.48 -8.54 3.49
CA PRO A 273 6.47 -9.61 3.30
C PRO A 273 6.19 -10.44 2.04
N ALA A 274 7.20 -11.10 1.47
CA ALA A 274 7.06 -12.02 0.35
C ALA A 274 7.47 -13.44 0.77
N PHE A 275 6.78 -14.45 0.20
CA PHE A 275 7.13 -15.87 0.39
C PHE A 275 7.86 -16.39 -0.85
N HIS A 276 9.11 -15.96 -1.03
CA HIS A 276 9.95 -16.32 -2.18
C HIS A 276 10.95 -17.44 -1.85
N ASP A 277 11.17 -17.75 -0.55
CA ASP A 277 12.13 -18.75 -0.08
C ASP A 277 11.65 -19.49 1.18
N LEU A 278 12.53 -20.36 1.72
CA LEU A 278 12.28 -21.16 2.93
C LEU A 278 12.88 -20.54 4.21
N ASN A 279 13.32 -19.28 4.20
CA ASN A 279 13.96 -18.65 5.35
C ASN A 279 12.98 -18.16 6.42
N THR A 280 11.66 -18.26 6.16
CA THR A 280 10.62 -17.90 7.11
C THR A 280 9.98 -19.14 7.76
N THR A 281 9.41 -18.99 8.96
CA THR A 281 8.66 -20.08 9.62
C THR A 281 7.47 -20.53 8.76
N ILE A 282 6.72 -19.57 8.19
CA ILE A 282 5.55 -19.86 7.35
C ILE A 282 5.99 -20.53 6.04
N GLY A 283 7.06 -20.05 5.38
CA GLY A 283 7.59 -20.68 4.18
C GLY A 283 7.94 -22.17 4.39
N LYS A 284 8.57 -22.50 5.53
CA LYS A 284 8.85 -23.90 5.90
C LYS A 284 7.59 -24.73 6.11
N GLN A 285 6.59 -24.19 6.80
CA GLN A 285 5.30 -24.87 7.02
C GLN A 285 4.56 -25.13 5.69
N ILE A 286 4.59 -24.19 4.77
CA ILE A 286 4.00 -24.33 3.43
C ILE A 286 4.75 -25.40 2.63
N TYR A 287 6.08 -25.42 2.68
CA TYR A 287 6.87 -26.46 2.04
C TYR A 287 6.55 -27.85 2.60
N GLU A 288 6.51 -28.00 3.92
CA GLU A 288 6.17 -29.27 4.58
C GLU A 288 4.76 -29.77 4.21
N LYS A 289 3.79 -28.84 4.08
CA LYS A 289 2.39 -29.20 3.81
C LYS A 289 2.06 -29.35 2.33
N PHE A 290 2.65 -28.52 1.46
CA PHE A 290 2.28 -28.41 0.04
C PHE A 290 3.43 -28.66 -0.93
N GLY A 291 4.67 -28.79 -0.46
CA GLY A 291 5.84 -29.03 -1.30
C GLY A 291 6.28 -27.80 -2.12
N LEU A 292 5.86 -26.60 -1.75
CA LEU A 292 6.18 -25.35 -2.44
C LEU A 292 7.34 -24.65 -1.73
N ASP A 293 8.42 -24.38 -2.45
CA ASP A 293 9.61 -23.66 -1.98
C ASP A 293 9.50 -22.13 -2.11
N CYS A 294 8.55 -21.67 -2.94
CA CYS A 294 8.17 -20.27 -3.10
C CYS A 294 6.67 -20.19 -3.44
N MET A 295 6.05 -19.04 -3.21
CA MET A 295 4.61 -18.87 -3.45
C MET A 295 4.31 -17.84 -4.55
N GLU A 296 3.95 -16.61 -4.17
CA GLU A 296 3.49 -15.57 -5.10
C GLU A 296 4.57 -15.08 -6.05
N VAL A 297 5.84 -15.27 -5.69
CA VAL A 297 7.00 -14.91 -6.51
C VAL A 297 8.12 -15.90 -6.32
N THR A 298 8.87 -16.21 -7.39
CA THR A 298 10.08 -17.03 -7.31
C THR A 298 11.26 -16.25 -6.76
N ASP A 299 12.17 -16.92 -6.04
CA ASP A 299 13.40 -16.32 -5.51
C ASP A 299 14.26 -15.71 -6.62
N GLU A 300 14.33 -16.36 -7.79
CA GLU A 300 15.02 -15.85 -8.99
C GLU A 300 14.57 -14.43 -9.37
N ILE A 301 13.27 -14.14 -9.32
CA ILE A 301 12.74 -12.80 -9.64
C ILE A 301 12.93 -11.85 -8.47
N PHE A 302 12.66 -12.32 -7.26
CA PHE A 302 12.74 -11.49 -6.06
C PHE A 302 14.15 -10.94 -5.82
N GLU A 303 15.19 -11.74 -6.04
CA GLU A 303 16.60 -11.38 -5.88
C GLU A 303 17.26 -10.80 -7.16
N SER A 304 16.50 -10.65 -8.24
CA SER A 304 17.03 -10.13 -9.51
C SER A 304 17.18 -8.60 -9.51
N GLU A 305 17.94 -8.06 -10.47
CA GLU A 305 18.03 -6.61 -10.74
C GLU A 305 16.72 -5.98 -11.20
N ARG A 306 15.70 -6.79 -11.52
CA ARG A 306 14.34 -6.32 -11.81
C ARG A 306 13.59 -5.94 -10.55
N SER A 307 13.95 -6.50 -9.41
CA SER A 307 13.28 -6.26 -8.13
C SER A 307 13.65 -4.90 -7.57
N ILE A 308 12.63 -4.11 -7.28
CA ILE A 308 12.77 -2.79 -6.64
C ILE A 308 12.00 -2.71 -5.32
N VAL A 309 11.75 -3.88 -4.72
CA VAL A 309 10.93 -4.02 -3.49
C VAL A 309 11.53 -3.31 -2.28
N PHE A 310 12.87 -3.20 -2.19
CA PHE A 310 13.51 -2.52 -1.08
C PHE A 310 13.52 -1.00 -1.25
N ASP A 311 13.60 -0.49 -2.49
CA ASP A 311 13.37 0.93 -2.79
C ASP A 311 11.94 1.33 -2.46
N GLU A 312 10.97 0.48 -2.82
CA GLU A 312 9.56 0.61 -2.49
C GLU A 312 9.34 0.63 -0.96
N ALA A 313 9.97 -0.28 -0.23
CA ALA A 313 9.89 -0.34 1.23
C ALA A 313 10.51 0.90 1.91
N GLU A 314 11.65 1.41 1.43
CA GLU A 314 12.25 2.68 1.89
C GLU A 314 11.28 3.84 1.66
N ASN A 315 10.67 3.89 0.48
CA ASN A 315 9.76 4.96 0.07
C ASN A 315 8.50 5.07 0.93
N ARG A 316 8.14 4.03 1.67
CA ARG A 316 7.07 4.08 2.68
C ARG A 316 7.29 5.17 3.71
N MET A 317 8.50 5.33 4.21
CA MET A 317 8.83 6.37 5.18
C MET A 317 8.67 7.77 4.55
N HIS A 318 9.11 7.97 3.32
CA HIS A 318 9.04 9.27 2.65
C HIS A 318 7.62 9.64 2.23
N SER A 319 6.83 8.68 1.75
CA SER A 319 5.41 8.88 1.43
C SER A 319 4.60 9.23 2.68
N ILE A 320 4.86 8.58 3.80
CA ILE A 320 4.21 8.87 5.09
C ILE A 320 4.59 10.26 5.60
N LYS A 321 5.87 10.68 5.46
CA LYS A 321 6.27 12.07 5.73
C LYS A 321 5.41 13.07 4.96
N ALA A 322 5.24 12.84 3.65
CA ALA A 322 4.48 13.74 2.80
C ALA A 322 3.01 13.81 3.21
N VAL A 323 2.37 12.67 3.51
CA VAL A 323 0.99 12.61 3.97
C VAL A 323 0.82 13.36 5.28
N MET A 324 1.66 13.08 6.29
CA MET A 324 1.59 13.74 7.59
C MET A 324 1.85 15.25 7.47
N TYR A 325 2.88 15.64 6.73
CA TYR A 325 3.23 17.06 6.56
C TYR A 325 2.15 17.84 5.79
N ALA A 326 1.58 17.26 4.73
CA ALA A 326 0.54 17.93 3.95
C ALA A 326 -0.78 18.12 4.73
N THR A 327 -1.09 17.19 5.65
CA THR A 327 -2.36 17.21 6.39
C THR A 327 -2.25 17.90 7.77
N LEU A 328 -1.07 17.92 8.37
CA LEU A 328 -0.86 18.36 9.75
C LEU A 328 0.24 19.43 9.90
N GLY A 329 1.16 19.52 8.94
CA GLY A 329 2.37 20.35 9.07
C GLY A 329 2.11 21.82 9.40
N ASN A 330 3.13 22.43 9.97
CA ASN A 330 3.14 23.87 10.19
C ASN A 330 3.33 24.56 8.83
N ALA A 331 2.26 25.16 8.33
CA ALA A 331 2.30 25.95 7.09
C ALA A 331 3.00 27.29 7.33
#